data_4496b1525a51bf76a34321de855bba7f
#
_entry.id   4496b1525a51bf76a34321de855bba7f
#
_cell.length_a   1.000
_cell.length_b   1.000
_cell.length_c   1.000
_cell.angle_alpha   90.00
_cell.angle_beta   90.00
_cell.angle_gamma   90.00
#
_symmetry.space_group_name_H-M   'P 1'
#
loop_
_entity.id
_entity.type
_entity.pdbx_description
1 polymer ?
#
loop_
_entity_poly.entity_id
_entity_poly.type
_entity_poly.pdbx_seq_one_letter_code
_entity_poly.pdbx_strand_id
1 'polypeptide(L)'
;MTRRTSPLFVAAGLVTVLALTGCGQAGQGTTTGEDGRTQLTMWTHSAGNAAELEVYERIISDYNASQDQYEVVHESFPQGAYNDAIVAAAASGDLPCLLDLDGPIMPNWAWAEYLQPLGISSEITDKLLPTAVGMWDGEIYSAGYWDAALSIFARKSVLDENGIRIPTTDQPWTADEFDAALATLKDAGYDTPIDIGAEDTGEWWPYAYSPFLQSFGGDLIDRDTMLSADGALNGDAAVAWGTWFQNLFAEGYASNSGTVGNQEFVDDEVALSYTGVWNALASVEAIGDDLLILPPPDLGTGPKIGGGSWQWAISSSCNDAEGARDYLEFSFNDEYITEFADKQIVIPATEEAAQASKYFGDDGVLRPFVELSQKYAVLRPETPAYAVISTTFETAAKNIMSGADVKGTLDQAVADIDANIASNDGYGFQ
;
A
#
# COMPACT_ATOMS: atom_id res chain seq x y z
N MET A 1 19.03 61.80 54.58
CA MET A 1 19.47 63.05 53.91
C MET A 1 20.15 62.59 52.66
N THR A 2 19.63 62.70 51.57
CA THR A 2 19.45 63.70 50.54
C THR A 2 18.61 63.13 49.39
N ARG A 3 17.53 63.82 49.09
CA ARG A 3 16.68 63.60 47.90
C ARG A 3 17.44 64.03 46.65
N ARG A 4 17.34 63.24 45.57
CA ARG A 4 17.57 63.73 44.21
C ARG A 4 16.41 63.30 43.29
N THR A 5 15.76 64.29 42.77
CA THR A 5 14.70 64.31 41.79
C THR A 5 15.28 63.97 40.36
N SER A 6 14.61 63.13 39.60
CA SER A 6 14.90 62.89 38.19
C SER A 6 13.72 63.35 37.31
N PRO A 7 13.96 63.91 36.12
CA PRO A 7 12.93 64.45 35.29
C PRO A 7 12.31 63.38 34.37
N LEU A 8 11.01 63.55 34.11
CA LEU A 8 10.24 62.80 33.07
C LEU A 8 10.77 63.14 31.68
N PHE A 9 11.11 62.11 30.91
CA PHE A 9 11.18 62.18 29.46
C PHE A 9 9.92 61.52 28.88
N VAL A 10 9.11 62.28 28.16
CA VAL A 10 8.02 61.81 27.32
C VAL A 10 8.65 61.39 25.98
N ALA A 11 8.69 60.11 25.70
CA ALA A 11 9.03 59.60 24.39
C ALA A 11 7.74 59.19 23.67
N ALA A 12 7.47 59.92 22.58
CA ALA A 12 6.40 59.58 21.65
C ALA A 12 6.79 58.29 20.87
N GLY A 13 6.12 57.21 21.18
CA GLY A 13 6.29 55.93 20.48
C GLY A 13 5.50 55.91 19.16
N LEU A 14 6.24 55.85 18.04
CA LEU A 14 5.70 55.46 16.75
C LEU A 14 5.24 54.02 16.83
N VAL A 15 3.95 53.79 16.71
CA VAL A 15 3.38 52.43 16.52
C VAL A 15 3.59 52.03 15.08
N THR A 16 4.63 51.26 14.81
CA THR A 16 4.79 50.57 13.54
C THR A 16 3.89 49.33 13.59
N VAL A 17 2.79 49.36 12.84
CA VAL A 17 1.97 48.18 12.57
C VAL A 17 2.78 47.27 11.65
N LEU A 18 3.45 46.27 12.18
CA LEU A 18 3.92 45.13 11.43
C LEU A 18 2.67 44.33 10.99
N ALA A 19 2.34 44.41 9.72
CA ALA A 19 1.46 43.44 9.09
C ALA A 19 2.20 42.08 9.14
N LEU A 20 1.81 41.24 10.08
CA LEU A 20 2.08 39.80 10.04
C LEU A 20 1.28 39.26 8.85
N THR A 21 1.90 39.19 7.68
CA THR A 21 1.43 38.29 6.61
C THR A 21 1.61 36.89 7.15
N GLY A 22 0.50 36.27 7.52
CA GLY A 22 0.44 34.90 8.01
C GLY A 22 0.91 33.95 6.90
N CYS A 23 2.03 33.31 7.10
CA CYS A 23 2.29 31.98 6.55
C CYS A 23 1.41 31.02 7.35
N GLY A 24 0.37 30.52 6.71
CA GLY A 24 -0.52 29.55 7.36
C GLY A 24 -1.80 29.39 6.56
N GLN A 25 -1.71 28.76 5.40
CA GLN A 25 -2.88 28.14 4.77
C GLN A 25 -2.40 27.03 3.83
N ALA A 26 -1.81 25.99 4.40
CA ALA A 26 -1.84 24.67 3.82
C ALA A 26 -3.13 24.02 4.33
N GLY A 27 -4.13 23.78 3.46
CA GLY A 27 -5.35 23.09 3.90
C GLY A 27 -6.68 23.67 3.48
N GLN A 28 -6.76 24.50 2.44
CA GLN A 28 -8.05 24.80 1.81
C GLN A 28 -8.09 24.10 0.45
N GLY A 29 -9.09 23.26 0.21
CA GLY A 29 -9.20 22.39 -0.97
C GLY A 29 -9.07 23.10 -2.31
N THR A 30 -9.46 24.40 -2.41
CA THR A 30 -9.26 25.27 -3.57
C THR A 30 -9.07 26.72 -3.15
N THR A 31 -8.12 27.40 -3.77
CA THR A 31 -7.87 28.85 -3.60
C THR A 31 -7.70 29.50 -4.97
N THR A 32 -7.73 30.84 -5.06
CA THR A 32 -7.40 31.55 -6.30
C THR A 32 -5.96 32.03 -6.22
N GLY A 33 -5.12 31.62 -7.18
CA GLY A 33 -3.74 32.04 -7.31
C GLY A 33 -3.61 33.52 -7.67
N GLU A 34 -2.39 34.07 -7.55
CA GLU A 34 -2.07 35.46 -7.90
C GLU A 34 -2.29 35.76 -9.41
N ASP A 35 -2.21 34.73 -10.25
CA ASP A 35 -2.44 34.79 -11.69
C ASP A 35 -3.92 34.65 -12.09
N GLY A 36 -4.80 34.41 -11.13
CA GLY A 36 -6.25 34.28 -11.30
C GLY A 36 -6.72 32.86 -11.59
N ARG A 37 -5.82 31.86 -11.65
CA ARG A 37 -6.20 30.44 -11.78
C ARG A 37 -6.76 29.88 -10.47
N THR A 38 -7.68 28.92 -10.57
CA THR A 38 -8.11 28.14 -9.41
C THR A 38 -7.00 27.15 -9.01
N GLN A 39 -6.48 27.29 -7.80
CA GLN A 39 -5.49 26.35 -7.27
C GLN A 39 -6.17 25.13 -6.68
N LEU A 40 -5.75 23.95 -7.13
CA LEU A 40 -6.14 22.63 -6.63
C LEU A 40 -4.98 22.09 -5.78
N THR A 41 -5.16 22.07 -4.47
CA THR A 41 -4.14 21.49 -3.57
C THR A 41 -4.14 19.97 -3.70
N MET A 42 -2.96 19.37 -3.74
CA MET A 42 -2.74 17.95 -3.90
C MET A 42 -1.74 17.44 -2.86
N TRP A 43 -2.12 16.43 -2.10
CA TRP A 43 -1.24 15.79 -1.12
C TRP A 43 -0.90 14.35 -1.52
N THR A 44 0.36 13.95 -1.27
CA THR A 44 0.84 12.59 -1.52
C THR A 44 1.69 12.05 -0.38
N HIS A 45 1.76 10.72 -0.28
CA HIS A 45 2.58 9.99 0.69
C HIS A 45 4.08 9.92 0.32
N SER A 46 4.49 10.49 -0.80
CA SER A 46 5.73 10.17 -1.52
C SER A 46 6.96 10.95 -1.07
N ALA A 47 6.92 11.70 0.06
CA ALA A 47 8.11 12.42 0.53
C ALA A 47 9.26 11.45 0.83
N GLY A 48 10.40 11.69 0.16
CA GLY A 48 11.58 10.82 0.24
C GLY A 48 11.69 9.80 -0.90
N ASN A 49 10.64 9.59 -1.69
CA ASN A 49 10.67 8.77 -2.90
C ASN A 49 10.90 9.65 -4.15
N ALA A 50 12.17 9.83 -4.50
CA ALA A 50 12.55 10.75 -5.59
C ALA A 50 12.03 10.30 -6.96
N ALA A 51 11.93 8.99 -7.21
CA ALA A 51 11.47 8.44 -8.48
C ALA A 51 9.97 8.69 -8.70
N GLU A 52 9.18 8.57 -7.64
CA GLU A 52 7.74 8.86 -7.66
C GLU A 52 7.46 10.35 -7.81
N LEU A 53 8.15 11.18 -7.01
CA LEU A 53 8.02 12.63 -7.06
C LEU A 53 8.36 13.19 -8.46
N GLU A 54 9.39 12.66 -9.11
CA GLU A 54 9.79 13.11 -10.46
C GLU A 54 8.65 12.96 -11.47
N VAL A 55 7.89 11.86 -11.41
CA VAL A 55 6.77 11.63 -12.33
C VAL A 55 5.57 12.51 -11.96
N TYR A 56 5.24 12.63 -10.69
CA TYR A 56 4.15 13.52 -10.25
C TYR A 56 4.43 14.97 -10.60
N GLU A 57 5.64 15.46 -10.37
CA GLU A 57 6.05 16.82 -10.73
C GLU A 57 6.00 17.06 -12.25
N ARG A 58 6.37 16.06 -13.06
CA ARG A 58 6.22 16.12 -14.52
C ARG A 58 4.75 16.24 -14.92
N ILE A 59 3.87 15.36 -14.44
CA ILE A 59 2.44 15.37 -14.77
C ILE A 59 1.82 16.73 -14.39
N ILE A 60 2.11 17.22 -13.19
CA ILE A 60 1.63 18.52 -12.70
C ILE A 60 2.14 19.67 -13.57
N SER A 61 3.42 19.67 -13.92
CA SER A 61 4.01 20.69 -14.78
C SER A 61 3.36 20.71 -16.16
N ASP A 62 3.16 19.54 -16.77
CA ASP A 62 2.55 19.40 -18.09
C ASP A 62 1.09 19.83 -18.06
N TYR A 63 0.32 19.45 -17.03
CA TYR A 63 -1.05 19.89 -16.84
C TYR A 63 -1.13 21.41 -16.66
N ASN A 64 -0.35 21.97 -15.74
CA ASN A 64 -0.36 23.39 -15.44
C ASN A 64 0.06 24.25 -16.65
N ALA A 65 0.83 23.69 -17.60
CA ALA A 65 1.22 24.33 -18.84
C ALA A 65 0.19 24.15 -19.98
N SER A 66 -0.70 23.18 -19.90
CA SER A 66 -1.65 22.82 -20.97
C SER A 66 -2.89 23.72 -21.02
N GLN A 67 -3.21 24.43 -19.94
CA GLN A 67 -4.43 25.24 -19.79
C GLN A 67 -4.20 26.41 -18.82
N ASP A 68 -5.14 27.36 -18.76
CA ASP A 68 -5.02 28.63 -18.00
C ASP A 68 -6.09 28.75 -16.87
N GLN A 69 -6.88 27.73 -16.62
CA GLN A 69 -8.00 27.77 -15.68
C GLN A 69 -7.60 27.27 -14.28
N TYR A 70 -6.81 26.21 -14.23
CA TYR A 70 -6.42 25.52 -13.01
C TYR A 70 -4.91 25.53 -12.80
N GLU A 71 -4.49 25.42 -11.53
CA GLU A 71 -3.12 25.19 -11.13
C GLU A 71 -3.08 24.13 -10.04
N VAL A 72 -2.50 22.96 -10.29
CA VAL A 72 -2.26 21.95 -9.25
C VAL A 72 -1.03 22.35 -8.44
N VAL A 73 -1.21 22.42 -7.12
CA VAL A 73 -0.15 22.73 -6.14
C VAL A 73 0.07 21.53 -5.25
N HIS A 74 1.25 20.93 -5.33
CA HIS A 74 1.59 19.66 -4.70
C HIS A 74 2.36 19.85 -3.40
N GLU A 75 2.01 19.03 -2.40
CA GLU A 75 2.73 18.83 -1.15
C GLU A 75 2.86 17.34 -0.86
N SER A 76 4.05 16.87 -0.45
CA SER A 76 4.30 15.48 -0.15
C SER A 76 4.68 15.27 1.32
N PHE A 77 4.24 14.15 1.88
CA PHE A 77 4.45 13.75 3.27
C PHE A 77 5.21 12.41 3.33
N PRO A 78 5.97 12.14 4.41
CA PRO A 78 6.50 10.82 4.65
C PRO A 78 5.36 9.79 4.81
N GLN A 79 5.46 8.65 4.13
CA GLN A 79 4.41 7.62 4.12
C GLN A 79 3.92 7.24 5.52
N GLY A 80 4.82 7.04 6.48
CA GLY A 80 4.47 6.66 7.86
C GLY A 80 3.70 7.72 8.66
N ALA A 81 3.63 8.98 8.18
CA ALA A 81 2.90 10.08 8.84
C ALA A 81 1.69 10.56 8.03
N TYR A 82 1.52 10.05 6.81
CA TYR A 82 0.58 10.59 5.85
C TYR A 82 -0.89 10.39 6.27
N ASN A 83 -1.28 9.18 6.67
CA ASN A 83 -2.65 8.90 7.08
C ASN A 83 -3.06 9.72 8.30
N ASP A 84 -2.16 9.95 9.26
CA ASP A 84 -2.42 10.81 10.41
C ASP A 84 -2.62 12.28 10.00
N ALA A 85 -1.86 12.76 9.01
CA ALA A 85 -2.02 14.10 8.47
C ALA A 85 -3.39 14.28 7.78
N ILE A 86 -3.84 13.30 6.99
CA ILE A 86 -5.17 13.31 6.37
C ILE A 86 -6.28 13.32 7.42
N VAL A 87 -6.20 12.46 8.44
CA VAL A 87 -7.21 12.41 9.51
C VAL A 87 -7.26 13.73 10.30
N ALA A 88 -6.11 14.34 10.58
CA ALA A 88 -6.04 15.63 11.25
C ALA A 88 -6.64 16.77 10.40
N ALA A 89 -6.36 16.77 9.08
CA ALA A 89 -6.91 17.73 8.14
C ALA A 89 -8.43 17.56 7.99
N ALA A 90 -8.92 16.32 7.93
CA ALA A 90 -10.36 16.04 7.89
C ALA A 90 -11.08 16.56 9.14
N ALA A 91 -10.50 16.36 10.32
CA ALA A 91 -11.07 16.84 11.58
C ALA A 91 -11.13 18.38 11.67
N SER A 92 -10.26 19.11 10.98
CA SER A 92 -10.28 20.58 10.90
C SER A 92 -11.07 21.13 9.70
N GLY A 93 -11.48 20.27 8.76
CA GLY A 93 -12.15 20.68 7.51
C GLY A 93 -11.19 21.25 6.47
N ASP A 94 -9.91 20.94 6.57
CA ASP A 94 -8.83 21.49 5.75
C ASP A 94 -8.17 20.44 4.84
N LEU A 95 -8.93 19.43 4.37
CA LEU A 95 -8.42 18.45 3.42
C LEU A 95 -7.97 19.11 2.11
N PRO A 96 -6.90 18.62 1.47
CA PRO A 96 -6.53 19.04 0.11
C PRO A 96 -7.64 18.68 -0.88
N CYS A 97 -7.63 19.27 -2.07
CA CYS A 97 -8.62 18.92 -3.10
C CYS A 97 -8.38 17.50 -3.64
N LEU A 98 -7.13 17.21 -3.96
CA LEU A 98 -6.66 15.90 -4.44
C LEU A 98 -5.78 15.25 -3.37
N LEU A 99 -5.92 13.96 -3.20
CA LEU A 99 -5.08 13.19 -2.30
C LEU A 99 -4.88 11.77 -2.85
N ASP A 100 -3.76 11.16 -2.51
CA ASP A 100 -3.61 9.73 -2.70
C ASP A 100 -3.93 8.96 -1.42
N LEU A 101 -4.16 7.67 -1.55
CA LEU A 101 -4.48 6.78 -0.43
C LEU A 101 -4.10 5.33 -0.76
N ASP A 102 -3.71 4.55 0.22
CA ASP A 102 -3.63 3.09 0.05
C ASP A 102 -5.05 2.53 -0.10
N GLY A 103 -5.29 1.77 -1.18
CA GLY A 103 -6.63 1.31 -1.58
C GLY A 103 -7.53 0.78 -0.45
N PRO A 104 -7.04 -0.07 0.47
CA PRO A 104 -7.89 -0.64 1.52
C PRO A 104 -8.38 0.36 2.58
N ILE A 105 -7.78 1.55 2.67
CA ILE A 105 -8.31 2.60 3.57
C ILE A 105 -9.46 3.40 2.93
N MET A 106 -9.61 3.34 1.61
CA MET A 106 -10.60 4.11 0.87
C MET A 106 -12.03 3.93 1.42
N PRO A 107 -12.54 2.72 1.71
CA PRO A 107 -13.90 2.54 2.25
C PRO A 107 -14.10 3.25 3.59
N ASN A 108 -13.08 3.30 4.44
CA ASN A 108 -13.13 4.03 5.71
C ASN A 108 -13.27 5.54 5.49
N TRP A 109 -12.47 6.10 4.59
CA TRP A 109 -12.50 7.53 4.31
C TRP A 109 -13.75 7.95 3.51
N ALA A 110 -14.27 7.07 2.65
CA ALA A 110 -15.56 7.30 1.97
C ALA A 110 -16.73 7.28 2.98
N TRP A 111 -16.77 6.27 3.87
CA TRP A 111 -17.78 6.18 4.93
C TRP A 111 -17.71 7.35 5.92
N ALA A 112 -16.51 7.82 6.25
CA ALA A 112 -16.30 8.97 7.13
C ALA A 112 -16.58 10.33 6.43
N GLU A 113 -17.05 10.31 5.18
CA GLU A 113 -17.33 11.50 4.36
C GLU A 113 -16.08 12.39 4.13
N TYR A 114 -14.87 11.81 4.15
CA TYR A 114 -13.65 12.54 3.78
C TYR A 114 -13.49 12.66 2.26
N LEU A 115 -14.11 11.74 1.52
CA LEU A 115 -14.04 11.66 0.07
C LEU A 115 -15.39 11.95 -0.57
N GLN A 116 -15.37 12.32 -1.84
CA GLN A 116 -16.54 12.35 -2.72
C GLN A 116 -16.33 11.39 -3.89
N PRO A 117 -17.41 10.94 -4.59
CA PRO A 117 -17.27 10.11 -5.78
C PRO A 117 -16.31 10.72 -6.79
N LEU A 118 -15.40 9.90 -7.31
CA LEU A 118 -14.30 10.33 -8.20
C LEU A 118 -14.86 11.00 -9.47
N GLY A 119 -15.85 10.35 -10.10
CA GLY A 119 -16.60 10.90 -11.23
C GLY A 119 -15.81 11.17 -12.50
N ILE A 120 -14.63 10.53 -12.67
CA ILE A 120 -13.87 10.55 -13.93
C ILE A 120 -14.54 9.63 -14.97
N SER A 121 -14.14 9.78 -16.24
CA SER A 121 -14.71 9.01 -17.35
C SER A 121 -14.58 7.50 -17.19
N SER A 122 -15.65 6.75 -17.46
CA SER A 122 -15.61 5.29 -17.50
C SER A 122 -14.68 4.74 -18.60
N GLU A 123 -14.38 5.53 -19.65
CA GLU A 123 -13.40 5.15 -20.67
C GLU A 123 -11.99 4.99 -20.09
N ILE A 124 -11.72 5.63 -18.94
CA ILE A 124 -10.48 5.49 -18.18
C ILE A 124 -10.61 4.31 -17.22
N THR A 125 -11.62 4.33 -16.33
CA THR A 125 -11.72 3.35 -15.25
C THR A 125 -11.95 1.91 -15.74
N ASP A 126 -12.63 1.72 -16.89
CA ASP A 126 -12.87 0.40 -17.49
C ASP A 126 -11.59 -0.27 -18.05
N LYS A 127 -10.51 0.50 -18.24
CA LYS A 127 -9.20 -0.02 -18.69
C LYS A 127 -8.26 -0.38 -17.55
N LEU A 128 -8.53 0.13 -16.35
CA LEU A 128 -7.68 -0.10 -15.18
C LEU A 128 -7.83 -1.54 -14.67
N LEU A 129 -6.75 -2.06 -14.10
CA LEU A 129 -6.80 -3.30 -13.34
C LEU A 129 -7.85 -3.15 -12.21
N PRO A 130 -8.66 -4.18 -11.93
CA PRO A 130 -9.62 -4.13 -10.82
C PRO A 130 -8.98 -3.77 -9.48
N THR A 131 -7.71 -4.17 -9.27
CA THR A 131 -6.92 -3.87 -8.07
C THR A 131 -6.53 -2.39 -7.95
N ALA A 132 -6.62 -1.62 -9.03
CA ALA A 132 -6.31 -0.20 -9.08
C ALA A 132 -7.56 0.71 -9.00
N VAL A 133 -8.75 0.16 -8.74
CA VAL A 133 -10.00 0.91 -8.62
C VAL A 133 -10.64 0.64 -7.26
N GLY A 134 -10.94 1.70 -6.52
CA GLY A 134 -11.61 1.61 -5.23
C GLY A 134 -13.08 1.98 -5.34
N MET A 135 -13.96 1.07 -4.86
CA MET A 135 -15.41 1.25 -4.90
C MET A 135 -16.01 1.28 -3.48
N TRP A 136 -17.00 2.12 -3.29
CA TRP A 136 -17.78 2.18 -2.07
C TRP A 136 -19.25 2.50 -2.42
N ASP A 137 -20.19 1.73 -1.86
CA ASP A 137 -21.64 1.88 -2.08
C ASP A 137 -22.04 1.99 -3.58
N GLY A 138 -21.34 1.22 -4.43
CA GLY A 138 -21.60 1.15 -5.88
C GLY A 138 -21.02 2.30 -6.72
N GLU A 139 -20.29 3.23 -6.09
CA GLU A 139 -19.62 4.35 -6.76
C GLU A 139 -18.10 4.20 -6.68
N ILE A 140 -17.37 4.73 -7.67
CA ILE A 140 -15.91 4.79 -7.66
C ILE A 140 -15.47 6.01 -6.87
N TYR A 141 -14.63 5.80 -5.84
CA TYR A 141 -14.07 6.86 -5.00
C TYR A 141 -12.59 7.07 -5.23
N SER A 142 -11.89 6.06 -5.77
CA SER A 142 -10.47 6.20 -6.07
C SER A 142 -10.04 5.36 -7.27
N ALA A 143 -8.92 5.77 -7.91
CA ALA A 143 -8.28 5.05 -8.99
C ALA A 143 -6.76 5.27 -8.97
N GLY A 144 -5.96 4.26 -9.34
CA GLY A 144 -4.51 4.31 -9.30
C GLY A 144 -3.83 4.04 -10.64
N TYR A 145 -2.58 4.49 -10.77
CA TYR A 145 -1.75 4.28 -11.98
C TYR A 145 -1.13 2.90 -12.06
N TRP A 146 -1.12 2.15 -10.97
CA TRP A 146 -0.30 0.95 -10.81
C TRP A 146 -0.90 -0.06 -9.84
N ASP A 147 -0.41 -1.27 -9.92
CA ASP A 147 -0.64 -2.35 -8.96
C ASP A 147 0.70 -2.86 -8.43
N ALA A 148 0.68 -3.54 -7.31
CA ALA A 148 1.82 -4.22 -6.74
C ALA A 148 1.48 -5.70 -6.51
N ALA A 149 2.48 -6.56 -6.71
CA ALA A 149 2.34 -7.98 -6.48
C ALA A 149 3.54 -8.52 -5.70
N LEU A 150 3.26 -9.52 -4.87
CA LEU A 150 4.27 -10.28 -4.14
C LEU A 150 4.65 -11.54 -4.90
N SER A 151 5.87 -11.99 -4.70
CA SER A 151 6.34 -13.28 -5.21
C SER A 151 7.43 -13.86 -4.31
N ILE A 152 7.83 -15.10 -4.57
CA ILE A 152 9.03 -15.69 -3.96
C ILE A 152 10.19 -15.56 -4.95
N PHE A 153 11.24 -14.87 -4.56
CA PHE A 153 12.50 -14.85 -5.30
C PHE A 153 13.37 -16.01 -4.87
N ALA A 154 14.04 -16.62 -5.85
CA ALA A 154 14.99 -17.72 -5.63
C ALA A 154 16.14 -17.61 -6.63
N ARG A 155 17.27 -18.25 -6.32
CA ARG A 155 18.31 -18.53 -7.30
C ARG A 155 18.09 -19.90 -7.93
N LYS A 156 18.06 -19.93 -9.26
CA LYS A 156 17.92 -21.17 -10.02
C LYS A 156 19.01 -22.19 -9.67
N SER A 157 20.25 -21.73 -9.58
CA SER A 157 21.40 -22.55 -9.20
C SER A 157 21.22 -23.22 -7.84
N VAL A 158 20.73 -22.48 -6.84
CA VAL A 158 20.47 -22.99 -5.48
C VAL A 158 19.39 -24.09 -5.49
N LEU A 159 18.29 -23.88 -6.20
CA LEU A 159 17.24 -24.90 -6.29
C LEU A 159 17.73 -26.16 -7.02
N ASP A 160 18.45 -25.99 -8.15
CA ASP A 160 18.99 -27.11 -8.93
C ASP A 160 20.03 -27.91 -8.14
N GLU A 161 20.97 -27.27 -7.45
CA GLU A 161 22.03 -27.93 -6.64
C GLU A 161 21.44 -28.75 -5.49
N ASN A 162 20.29 -28.32 -4.94
CA ASN A 162 19.62 -28.99 -3.85
C ASN A 162 18.51 -29.94 -4.31
N GLY A 163 18.33 -30.11 -5.63
CA GLY A 163 17.30 -30.99 -6.19
C GLY A 163 15.86 -30.57 -5.91
N ILE A 164 15.64 -29.26 -5.68
CA ILE A 164 14.33 -28.69 -5.40
C ILE A 164 13.64 -28.37 -6.73
N ARG A 165 12.39 -28.82 -6.88
CA ARG A 165 11.59 -28.53 -8.06
C ARG A 165 11.35 -27.02 -8.20
N ILE A 166 11.58 -26.47 -9.38
CA ILE A 166 11.22 -25.08 -9.67
C ILE A 166 9.70 -25.02 -9.94
N PRO A 167 8.93 -24.27 -9.14
CA PRO A 167 7.49 -24.11 -9.37
C PRO A 167 7.23 -23.18 -10.56
N THR A 168 6.05 -23.33 -11.16
CA THR A 168 5.58 -22.44 -12.22
C THR A 168 4.24 -21.83 -11.81
N THR A 169 3.80 -20.77 -12.50
CA THR A 169 2.50 -20.14 -12.28
C THR A 169 1.33 -21.16 -12.37
N ASP A 170 1.44 -22.21 -13.19
CA ASP A 170 0.42 -23.25 -13.32
C ASP A 170 0.62 -24.44 -12.38
N GLN A 171 1.82 -24.59 -11.84
CA GLN A 171 2.21 -25.68 -10.94
C GLN A 171 3.02 -25.13 -9.78
N PRO A 172 2.39 -24.38 -8.85
CA PRO A 172 3.05 -23.88 -7.66
C PRO A 172 3.55 -25.03 -6.78
N TRP A 173 4.37 -24.73 -5.79
CA TRP A 173 4.63 -25.72 -4.73
C TRP A 173 3.35 -25.98 -3.95
N THR A 174 3.15 -27.22 -3.56
CA THR A 174 2.20 -27.56 -2.49
C THR A 174 2.78 -27.16 -1.15
N ALA A 175 1.96 -27.14 -0.09
CA ALA A 175 2.44 -26.92 1.29
C ALA A 175 3.58 -27.87 1.66
N ASP A 176 3.42 -29.19 1.40
CA ASP A 176 4.43 -30.19 1.69
C ASP A 176 5.72 -29.99 0.91
N GLU A 177 5.63 -29.58 -0.38
CA GLU A 177 6.82 -29.28 -1.20
C GLU A 177 7.54 -28.04 -0.71
N PHE A 178 6.81 -27.00 -0.29
CA PHE A 178 7.38 -25.78 0.24
C PHE A 178 8.11 -26.03 1.56
N ASP A 179 7.47 -26.73 2.50
CA ASP A 179 8.08 -27.09 3.78
C ASP A 179 9.32 -28.00 3.59
N ALA A 180 9.25 -28.94 2.63
CA ALA A 180 10.40 -29.77 2.27
C ALA A 180 11.54 -28.97 1.64
N ALA A 181 11.21 -27.94 0.82
CA ALA A 181 12.23 -27.05 0.25
C ALA A 181 12.93 -26.24 1.34
N LEU A 182 12.18 -25.67 2.30
CA LEU A 182 12.77 -24.93 3.43
C LEU A 182 13.68 -25.82 4.28
N ALA A 183 13.25 -27.05 4.60
CA ALA A 183 14.07 -28.00 5.35
C ALA A 183 15.35 -28.36 4.58
N THR A 184 15.24 -28.62 3.27
CA THR A 184 16.39 -28.95 2.42
C THR A 184 17.40 -27.80 2.36
N LEU A 185 16.93 -26.57 2.20
CA LEU A 185 17.77 -25.37 2.16
C LEU A 185 18.46 -25.11 3.50
N LYS A 186 17.75 -25.36 4.61
CA LYS A 186 18.35 -25.30 5.95
C LYS A 186 19.46 -26.32 6.13
N ASP A 187 19.25 -27.56 5.69
CA ASP A 187 20.27 -28.63 5.73
C ASP A 187 21.44 -28.31 4.80
N ALA A 188 21.22 -27.54 3.73
CA ALA A 188 22.25 -27.05 2.81
C ALA A 188 23.13 -25.93 3.41
N GLY A 189 22.72 -25.35 4.54
CA GLY A 189 23.54 -24.38 5.28
C GLY A 189 22.98 -22.96 5.36
N TYR A 190 21.76 -22.73 4.87
CA TYR A 190 21.06 -21.47 5.11
C TYR A 190 20.46 -21.49 6.52
N ASP A 191 20.99 -20.71 7.45
CA ASP A 191 20.51 -20.68 8.84
C ASP A 191 19.01 -20.34 8.93
N THR A 192 18.58 -19.38 8.08
CA THR A 192 17.18 -18.99 7.85
C THR A 192 16.92 -19.00 6.34
N PRO A 193 16.39 -20.11 5.77
CA PRO A 193 16.30 -20.28 4.33
C PRO A 193 15.40 -19.30 3.59
N ILE A 194 14.44 -18.66 4.27
CA ILE A 194 13.57 -17.65 3.67
C ILE A 194 13.52 -16.36 4.49
N ASP A 195 13.62 -15.23 3.79
CA ASP A 195 13.24 -13.93 4.31
C ASP A 195 11.80 -13.61 3.89
N ILE A 196 10.98 -13.17 4.84
CA ILE A 196 9.57 -12.76 4.62
C ILE A 196 9.31 -11.32 5.06
N GLY A 197 10.32 -10.56 5.49
CA GLY A 197 10.18 -9.17 5.93
C GLY A 197 9.50 -9.02 7.29
N ALA A 198 9.73 -9.93 8.24
CA ALA A 198 9.01 -9.97 9.51
C ALA A 198 9.39 -8.86 10.51
N GLU A 199 10.47 -8.09 10.28
CA GLU A 199 10.82 -6.91 11.08
C GLU A 199 9.92 -5.71 10.76
N ASP A 200 9.26 -5.69 9.60
CA ASP A 200 8.44 -4.57 9.17
C ASP A 200 7.17 -4.40 10.03
N THR A 201 6.47 -3.31 9.80
CA THR A 201 5.31 -2.90 10.62
C THR A 201 4.15 -2.43 9.76
N GLY A 202 2.96 -2.32 10.38
CA GLY A 202 1.79 -1.73 9.74
C GLY A 202 1.25 -2.58 8.60
N GLU A 203 0.97 -1.93 7.48
CA GLU A 203 0.29 -2.55 6.33
C GLU A 203 1.04 -3.73 5.69
N TRP A 204 2.35 -3.85 5.91
CA TRP A 204 3.08 -5.05 5.45
C TRP A 204 2.42 -6.34 5.96
N TRP A 205 1.98 -6.38 7.23
CA TRP A 205 1.44 -7.58 7.86
C TRP A 205 0.16 -8.10 7.20
N PRO A 206 -0.92 -7.31 7.06
CA PRO A 206 -2.09 -7.79 6.34
C PRO A 206 -1.83 -7.95 4.83
N TYR A 207 -1.03 -7.08 4.20
CA TYR A 207 -0.72 -7.17 2.78
C TYR A 207 0.06 -8.45 2.42
N ALA A 208 1.10 -8.78 3.19
CA ALA A 208 1.96 -9.92 2.89
C ALA A 208 1.44 -11.25 3.44
N TYR A 209 0.82 -11.26 4.64
CA TYR A 209 0.53 -12.52 5.31
C TYR A 209 -0.94 -12.93 5.31
N SER A 210 -1.88 -12.01 5.09
CA SER A 210 -3.28 -12.43 4.90
C SER A 210 -3.48 -13.29 3.65
N PRO A 211 -2.71 -13.15 2.55
CA PRO A 211 -2.79 -14.08 1.43
C PRO A 211 -2.44 -15.52 1.80
N PHE A 212 -1.47 -15.73 2.68
CA PHE A 212 -1.19 -17.08 3.19
C PHE A 212 -2.38 -17.63 4.00
N LEU A 213 -2.98 -16.80 4.88
CA LEU A 213 -4.21 -17.16 5.59
C LEU A 213 -5.32 -17.56 4.61
N GLN A 214 -5.51 -16.78 3.55
CA GLN A 214 -6.50 -17.06 2.51
C GLN A 214 -6.17 -18.31 1.68
N SER A 215 -4.88 -18.61 1.47
CA SER A 215 -4.46 -19.86 0.82
C SER A 215 -4.75 -21.10 1.70
N PHE A 216 -4.82 -20.96 3.02
CA PHE A 216 -5.36 -21.99 3.93
C PHE A 216 -6.89 -22.07 3.91
N GLY A 217 -7.58 -21.07 3.40
CA GLY A 217 -9.06 -20.99 3.36
C GLY A 217 -9.67 -20.16 4.50
N GLY A 218 -8.86 -19.44 5.29
CA GLY A 218 -9.32 -18.40 6.22
C GLY A 218 -9.44 -17.03 5.53
N ASP A 219 -9.80 -16.00 6.27
CA ASP A 219 -9.75 -14.60 5.83
C ASP A 219 -9.69 -13.67 7.05
N LEU A 220 -9.50 -12.38 6.80
CA LEU A 220 -9.49 -11.32 7.82
C LEU A 220 -10.90 -11.01 8.37
N ILE A 221 -11.92 -11.25 7.56
CA ILE A 221 -13.35 -11.02 7.85
C ILE A 221 -14.19 -11.89 6.93
N ASP A 222 -15.43 -12.15 7.30
CA ASP A 222 -16.43 -12.71 6.39
C ASP A 222 -16.72 -11.73 5.25
N ARG A 223 -16.27 -12.05 4.03
CA ARG A 223 -16.39 -11.19 2.83
C ARG A 223 -17.82 -11.04 2.34
N ASP A 224 -18.71 -11.98 2.66
CA ASP A 224 -20.10 -11.94 2.19
C ASP A 224 -20.91 -10.90 2.98
N THR A 225 -20.61 -10.74 4.26
CA THR A 225 -21.36 -9.85 5.15
C THR A 225 -20.60 -8.58 5.53
N MET A 226 -19.27 -8.65 5.63
CA MET A 226 -18.39 -7.60 6.20
C MET A 226 -18.74 -7.24 7.67
N LEU A 227 -19.47 -8.12 8.37
CA LEU A 227 -20.03 -7.83 9.71
C LEU A 227 -19.33 -8.58 10.84
N SER A 228 -18.53 -9.59 10.55
CA SER A 228 -17.85 -10.39 11.58
C SER A 228 -16.57 -11.04 11.04
N ALA A 229 -15.56 -11.13 11.87
CA ALA A 229 -14.38 -11.94 11.63
C ALA A 229 -14.50 -13.37 12.17
N ASP A 230 -15.60 -13.71 12.90
CA ASP A 230 -15.80 -15.04 13.50
C ASP A 230 -15.94 -16.10 12.41
N GLY A 231 -15.20 -17.19 12.56
CA GLY A 231 -15.12 -18.28 11.59
C GLY A 231 -14.15 -18.01 10.44
N ALA A 232 -13.96 -16.77 10.02
CA ALA A 232 -13.00 -16.40 8.98
C ALA A 232 -11.56 -16.32 9.53
N LEU A 233 -11.37 -15.57 10.63
CA LEU A 233 -10.05 -15.32 11.21
C LEU A 233 -9.72 -16.27 12.37
N ASN A 234 -10.68 -17.00 12.93
CA ASN A 234 -10.47 -17.93 14.05
C ASN A 234 -10.99 -19.37 13.80
N GLY A 235 -11.50 -19.65 12.59
CA GLY A 235 -11.93 -20.99 12.18
C GLY A 235 -10.74 -21.97 12.03
N ASP A 236 -11.03 -23.22 11.74
CA ASP A 236 -10.02 -24.29 11.64
C ASP A 236 -8.91 -23.95 10.62
N ALA A 237 -9.25 -23.33 9.50
CA ALA A 237 -8.31 -22.90 8.46
C ALA A 237 -7.34 -21.79 8.97
N ALA A 238 -7.87 -20.83 9.71
CA ALA A 238 -7.07 -19.76 10.30
C ALA A 238 -6.14 -20.28 11.41
N VAL A 239 -6.62 -21.23 12.21
CA VAL A 239 -5.78 -21.91 13.23
C VAL A 239 -4.68 -22.74 12.56
N ALA A 240 -4.96 -23.41 11.45
CA ALA A 240 -3.97 -24.14 10.68
C ALA A 240 -2.91 -23.19 10.11
N TRP A 241 -3.32 -22.06 9.50
CA TRP A 241 -2.42 -21.00 9.07
C TRP A 241 -1.54 -20.49 10.22
N GLY A 242 -2.15 -20.10 11.35
CA GLY A 242 -1.38 -19.55 12.47
C GLY A 242 -0.37 -20.56 13.05
N THR A 243 -0.72 -21.85 13.06
CA THR A 243 0.21 -22.91 13.47
C THR A 243 1.37 -23.06 12.47
N TRP A 244 1.08 -23.08 11.18
CA TRP A 244 2.10 -23.13 10.13
C TRP A 244 2.99 -21.89 10.18
N PHE A 245 2.41 -20.70 10.30
CA PHE A 245 3.15 -19.43 10.40
C PHE A 245 4.07 -19.39 11.62
N GLN A 246 3.59 -19.82 12.79
CA GLN A 246 4.40 -19.96 14.00
C GLN A 246 5.59 -20.91 13.79
N ASN A 247 5.35 -22.05 13.11
CA ASN A 247 6.37 -23.04 12.85
C ASN A 247 7.49 -22.56 11.94
N LEU A 248 7.23 -21.61 10.97
CA LEU A 248 8.29 -21.01 10.16
C LEU A 248 9.41 -20.41 11.04
N PHE A 249 9.03 -19.80 12.15
CA PHE A 249 9.98 -19.18 13.09
C PHE A 249 10.51 -20.18 14.13
N ALA A 250 9.64 -21.06 14.65
CA ALA A 250 10.02 -22.04 15.66
C ALA A 250 11.05 -23.04 15.13
N GLU A 251 10.92 -23.45 13.86
CA GLU A 251 11.89 -24.34 13.18
C GLU A 251 13.08 -23.56 12.61
N GLY A 252 13.06 -22.21 12.72
CA GLY A 252 14.09 -21.33 12.21
C GLY A 252 14.17 -21.31 10.67
N TYR A 253 13.05 -21.48 9.98
CA TYR A 253 13.00 -21.31 8.53
C TYR A 253 12.96 -19.83 8.13
N ALA A 254 12.35 -18.98 8.95
CA ALA A 254 12.33 -17.54 8.78
C ALA A 254 12.88 -16.81 10.01
N SER A 255 13.47 -15.64 9.79
CA SER A 255 13.94 -14.73 10.85
C SER A 255 12.87 -13.71 11.20
N ASN A 256 12.75 -13.35 12.48
CA ASN A 256 11.94 -12.22 12.92
C ASN A 256 12.63 -10.86 12.72
N SER A 257 13.85 -10.85 12.20
CA SER A 257 14.66 -9.68 11.85
C SER A 257 14.86 -9.51 10.34
N GLY A 258 14.17 -10.30 9.51
CA GLY A 258 14.20 -10.15 8.07
C GLY A 258 13.48 -8.87 7.61
N THR A 259 14.06 -8.14 6.66
CA THR A 259 13.56 -6.87 6.16
C THR A 259 12.93 -6.99 4.77
N VAL A 260 12.01 -6.13 4.42
CA VAL A 260 11.46 -6.07 3.04
C VAL A 260 12.45 -5.53 2.01
N GLY A 261 13.65 -5.12 2.44
CA GLY A 261 14.69 -4.54 1.58
C GLY A 261 15.40 -5.53 0.65
N ASN A 262 15.20 -6.84 0.86
CA ASN A 262 15.72 -7.94 0.02
C ASN A 262 17.26 -8.03 -0.08
N GLN A 263 18.00 -7.33 0.80
CA GLN A 263 19.47 -7.32 0.73
C GLN A 263 20.07 -8.67 1.11
N GLU A 264 19.52 -9.34 2.12
CA GLU A 264 19.95 -10.66 2.59
C GLU A 264 19.85 -11.71 1.46
N PHE A 265 18.83 -11.59 0.59
CA PHE A 265 18.69 -12.43 -0.59
C PHE A 265 19.74 -12.07 -1.66
N VAL A 266 19.99 -10.79 -1.91
CA VAL A 266 20.99 -10.32 -2.88
C VAL A 266 22.40 -10.77 -2.44
N ASP A 267 22.69 -10.75 -1.15
CA ASP A 267 23.99 -11.15 -0.57
C ASP A 267 24.12 -12.68 -0.36
N ASP A 268 23.12 -13.48 -0.77
CA ASP A 268 23.08 -14.94 -0.63
C ASP A 268 23.10 -15.44 0.84
N GLU A 269 22.60 -14.63 1.75
CA GLU A 269 22.45 -14.99 3.16
C GLU A 269 21.18 -15.82 3.39
N VAL A 270 20.15 -15.62 2.56
CA VAL A 270 18.92 -16.42 2.48
C VAL A 270 18.74 -16.99 1.07
N ALA A 271 18.17 -18.18 0.97
CA ALA A 271 17.95 -18.85 -0.32
C ALA A 271 16.69 -18.35 -1.05
N LEU A 272 15.68 -17.96 -0.29
CA LEU A 272 14.40 -17.48 -0.77
C LEU A 272 14.07 -16.11 -0.14
N SER A 273 13.35 -15.26 -0.90
CA SER A 273 12.81 -14.02 -0.35
C SER A 273 11.37 -13.85 -0.81
N TYR A 274 10.44 -13.66 0.13
CA TYR A 274 9.06 -13.29 -0.14
C TYR A 274 8.94 -11.77 -0.11
N THR A 275 8.89 -11.18 -1.28
CA THR A 275 8.95 -9.72 -1.42
C THR A 275 8.14 -9.24 -2.63
N GLY A 276 8.08 -7.93 -2.84
CA GLY A 276 7.31 -7.32 -3.90
C GLY A 276 8.10 -6.96 -5.15
N VAL A 277 7.35 -6.64 -6.18
CA VAL A 277 7.84 -6.23 -7.50
C VAL A 277 8.86 -5.08 -7.44
N TRP A 278 8.77 -4.18 -6.46
CA TRP A 278 9.70 -3.05 -6.26
C TRP A 278 11.15 -3.45 -5.99
N ASN A 279 11.40 -4.67 -5.51
CA ASN A 279 12.75 -5.22 -5.31
C ASN A 279 13.28 -6.01 -6.51
N ALA A 280 12.43 -6.22 -7.54
CA ALA A 280 12.75 -7.14 -8.62
C ALA A 280 13.88 -6.63 -9.53
N LEU A 281 13.89 -5.34 -9.88
CA LEU A 281 14.91 -4.82 -10.78
C LEU A 281 16.31 -4.86 -10.15
N ALA A 282 16.43 -4.47 -8.89
CA ALA A 282 17.71 -4.58 -8.15
C ALA A 282 18.19 -6.03 -8.08
N SER A 283 17.27 -6.98 -7.88
CA SER A 283 17.61 -8.41 -7.87
C SER A 283 18.03 -8.91 -9.25
N VAL A 284 17.35 -8.47 -10.34
CA VAL A 284 17.76 -8.78 -11.72
C VAL A 284 19.17 -8.23 -12.02
N GLU A 285 19.46 -7.00 -11.60
CA GLU A 285 20.77 -6.39 -11.82
C GLU A 285 21.88 -7.11 -11.04
N ALA A 286 21.60 -7.58 -9.83
CA ALA A 286 22.58 -8.26 -8.98
C ALA A 286 22.80 -9.72 -9.35
N ILE A 287 21.76 -10.46 -9.73
CA ILE A 287 21.74 -11.92 -9.87
C ILE A 287 21.67 -12.36 -11.34
N GLY A 288 21.09 -11.52 -12.21
CA GLY A 288 20.98 -11.81 -13.64
C GLY A 288 20.08 -13.00 -13.96
N ASP A 289 20.49 -13.84 -14.91
CA ASP A 289 19.73 -14.99 -15.40
C ASP A 289 19.51 -16.10 -14.35
N ASP A 290 20.14 -16.01 -13.18
CA ASP A 290 19.95 -16.95 -12.08
C ASP A 290 18.75 -16.58 -11.18
N LEU A 291 18.20 -15.39 -11.32
CA LEU A 291 16.99 -14.98 -10.59
C LEU A 291 15.75 -15.69 -11.11
N LEU A 292 14.96 -16.25 -10.20
CA LEU A 292 13.63 -16.76 -10.44
C LEU A 292 12.60 -15.91 -9.69
N ILE A 293 11.49 -15.56 -10.37
CA ILE A 293 10.30 -14.96 -9.82
C ILE A 293 9.23 -16.05 -9.79
N LEU A 294 8.90 -16.53 -8.59
CA LEU A 294 8.13 -17.75 -8.38
C LEU A 294 6.76 -17.43 -7.75
N PRO A 295 5.70 -18.22 -8.08
CA PRO A 295 4.44 -18.13 -7.35
C PRO A 295 4.63 -18.53 -5.89
N PRO A 296 3.83 -17.98 -4.94
CA PRO A 296 3.77 -18.51 -3.58
C PRO A 296 3.19 -19.94 -3.58
N PRO A 297 3.35 -20.70 -2.49
CA PRO A 297 2.84 -22.05 -2.40
C PRO A 297 1.30 -22.09 -2.37
N ASP A 298 0.75 -23.18 -2.88
CA ASP A 298 -0.63 -23.59 -2.63
C ASP A 298 -0.72 -24.24 -1.24
N LEU A 299 -1.32 -23.53 -0.29
CA LEU A 299 -1.46 -24.01 1.10
C LEU A 299 -2.80 -24.69 1.34
N GLY A 300 -3.58 -24.97 0.27
CA GLY A 300 -4.82 -25.77 0.35
C GLY A 300 -5.96 -25.28 -0.54
N THR A 301 -6.07 -23.98 -0.81
CA THR A 301 -7.14 -23.40 -1.67
C THR A 301 -6.60 -22.64 -2.88
N GLY A 302 -5.35 -22.89 -3.24
CA GLY A 302 -4.60 -22.23 -4.29
C GLY A 302 -3.71 -21.11 -3.76
N PRO A 303 -2.67 -20.75 -4.54
CA PRO A 303 -1.80 -19.64 -4.21
C PRO A 303 -2.57 -18.33 -4.11
N LYS A 304 -2.13 -17.45 -3.21
CA LYS A 304 -2.65 -16.09 -3.06
C LYS A 304 -1.48 -15.13 -2.85
N ILE A 305 -1.59 -13.93 -3.39
CA ILE A 305 -0.64 -12.83 -3.16
C ILE A 305 -1.39 -11.55 -2.82
N GLY A 306 -0.78 -10.66 -2.07
CA GLY A 306 -1.30 -9.32 -1.87
C GLY A 306 -1.32 -8.56 -3.19
N GLY A 307 -2.43 -7.91 -3.48
CA GLY A 307 -2.60 -6.98 -4.58
C GLY A 307 -3.14 -5.65 -4.09
N GLY A 308 -3.13 -4.65 -4.97
CA GLY A 308 -3.58 -3.30 -4.68
C GLY A 308 -2.45 -2.29 -4.65
N SER A 309 -2.85 -1.02 -4.67
CA SER A 309 -1.92 0.09 -4.81
C SER A 309 -2.42 1.34 -4.11
N TRP A 310 -1.60 2.39 -4.15
CA TRP A 310 -2.03 3.74 -3.86
C TRP A 310 -2.86 4.29 -5.02
N GLN A 311 -3.91 5.00 -4.68
CA GLN A 311 -4.93 5.47 -5.61
C GLN A 311 -5.22 6.95 -5.36
N TRP A 312 -5.64 7.65 -6.40
CA TRP A 312 -6.07 9.04 -6.34
C TRP A 312 -7.52 9.16 -5.95
N ALA A 313 -7.82 10.13 -5.10
CA ALA A 313 -9.17 10.47 -4.68
C ALA A 313 -9.38 11.99 -4.67
N ILE A 314 -10.65 12.41 -4.67
CA ILE A 314 -11.09 13.77 -4.50
C ILE A 314 -11.70 13.91 -3.10
N SER A 315 -11.21 14.86 -2.32
CA SER A 315 -11.75 15.07 -0.98
C SER A 315 -13.11 15.77 -1.00
N SER A 316 -13.89 15.56 0.05
CA SER A 316 -15.15 16.28 0.25
C SER A 316 -14.98 17.79 0.48
N SER A 317 -13.77 18.24 0.85
CA SER A 317 -13.43 19.67 0.97
C SER A 317 -13.10 20.34 -0.36
N CYS A 318 -12.98 19.58 -1.45
CA CYS A 318 -12.72 20.14 -2.77
C CYS A 318 -13.96 20.85 -3.33
N ASN A 319 -13.91 22.18 -3.37
CA ASN A 319 -15.05 22.99 -3.87
C ASN A 319 -15.11 23.06 -5.40
N ASP A 320 -14.06 22.66 -6.10
CA ASP A 320 -13.98 22.59 -7.56
C ASP A 320 -13.61 21.16 -8.01
N ALA A 321 -14.57 20.26 -7.81
CA ALA A 321 -14.42 18.86 -8.21
C ALA A 321 -14.32 18.68 -9.73
N GLU A 322 -14.79 19.63 -10.53
CA GLU A 322 -14.65 19.61 -11.99
C GLU A 322 -13.19 19.78 -12.38
N GLY A 323 -12.50 20.75 -11.79
CA GLY A 323 -11.06 20.94 -12.00
C GLY A 323 -10.22 19.77 -11.52
N ALA A 324 -10.61 19.16 -10.38
CA ALA A 324 -9.93 17.96 -9.89
C ALA A 324 -10.06 16.78 -10.86
N ARG A 325 -11.25 16.56 -11.42
CA ARG A 325 -11.50 15.53 -12.44
C ARG A 325 -10.72 15.80 -13.72
N ASP A 326 -10.70 17.04 -14.19
CA ASP A 326 -9.95 17.45 -15.38
C ASP A 326 -8.45 17.11 -15.23
N TYR A 327 -7.86 17.39 -14.05
CA TYR A 327 -6.49 16.99 -13.77
C TYR A 327 -6.33 15.47 -13.76
N LEU A 328 -7.20 14.74 -13.08
CA LEU A 328 -7.10 13.29 -13.02
C LEU A 328 -7.26 12.65 -14.40
N GLU A 329 -8.23 13.07 -15.20
CA GLU A 329 -8.42 12.56 -16.56
C GLU A 329 -7.21 12.86 -17.47
N PHE A 330 -6.57 14.04 -17.30
CA PHE A 330 -5.30 14.35 -17.98
C PHE A 330 -4.19 13.41 -17.55
N SER A 331 -4.12 13.08 -16.27
CA SER A 331 -3.03 12.30 -15.68
C SER A 331 -3.13 10.79 -15.98
N PHE A 332 -4.34 10.25 -16.19
CA PHE A 332 -4.58 8.85 -16.52
C PHE A 332 -4.39 8.57 -18.02
N ASN A 333 -3.17 8.77 -18.52
CA ASN A 333 -2.81 8.35 -19.85
C ASN A 333 -1.65 7.34 -19.82
N ASP A 334 -1.58 6.47 -20.84
CA ASP A 334 -0.64 5.35 -20.85
C ASP A 334 0.83 5.79 -20.86
N GLU A 335 1.17 6.99 -21.35
CA GLU A 335 2.54 7.51 -21.31
C GLU A 335 2.99 7.74 -19.86
N TYR A 336 2.17 8.43 -19.04
CA TYR A 336 2.49 8.69 -17.64
C TYR A 336 2.43 7.41 -16.80
N ILE A 337 1.44 6.56 -17.04
CA ILE A 337 1.31 5.26 -16.36
C ILE A 337 2.55 4.38 -16.64
N THR A 338 3.01 4.33 -17.90
CA THR A 338 4.23 3.58 -18.27
C THR A 338 5.46 4.17 -17.61
N GLU A 339 5.63 5.50 -17.66
CA GLU A 339 6.78 6.16 -17.03
C GLU A 339 6.81 5.92 -15.52
N PHE A 340 5.65 6.05 -14.86
CA PHE A 340 5.52 5.80 -13.42
C PHE A 340 5.94 4.36 -13.09
N ALA A 341 5.36 3.40 -13.81
CA ALA A 341 5.64 1.98 -13.61
C ALA A 341 7.12 1.63 -13.85
N ASP A 342 7.73 2.18 -14.89
CA ASP A 342 9.13 1.94 -15.23
C ASP A 342 10.11 2.58 -14.24
N LYS A 343 9.74 3.68 -13.60
CA LYS A 343 10.58 4.36 -12.59
C LYS A 343 10.43 3.75 -11.21
N GLN A 344 9.21 3.41 -10.83
CA GLN A 344 8.89 2.83 -9.51
C GLN A 344 9.05 1.31 -9.46
N ILE A 345 9.18 0.65 -10.64
CA ILE A 345 9.19 -0.79 -10.75
C ILE A 345 7.93 -1.40 -10.12
N VAL A 346 6.79 -0.98 -10.64
CA VAL A 346 5.45 -1.43 -10.24
C VAL A 346 4.63 -1.81 -11.48
N ILE A 347 3.60 -2.62 -11.32
CA ILE A 347 2.80 -3.12 -12.44
C ILE A 347 1.94 -1.97 -12.98
N PRO A 348 2.02 -1.61 -14.29
CA PRO A 348 1.15 -0.59 -14.87
C PRO A 348 -0.33 -0.96 -14.74
N ALA A 349 -1.19 0.00 -14.43
CA ALA A 349 -2.61 -0.24 -14.22
C ALA A 349 -3.41 -0.53 -15.50
N THR A 350 -2.82 -0.32 -16.70
CA THR A 350 -3.45 -0.64 -17.98
C THR A 350 -2.59 -1.63 -18.78
N GLU A 351 -3.23 -2.46 -19.61
CA GLU A 351 -2.51 -3.40 -20.50
C GLU A 351 -1.70 -2.64 -21.56
N GLU A 352 -2.21 -1.52 -22.08
CA GLU A 352 -1.51 -0.68 -23.04
C GLU A 352 -0.21 -0.12 -22.46
N ALA A 353 -0.24 0.36 -21.21
CA ALA A 353 0.95 0.83 -20.51
C ALA A 353 1.91 -0.32 -20.18
N ALA A 354 1.40 -1.50 -19.81
CA ALA A 354 2.22 -2.68 -19.58
C ALA A 354 2.97 -3.11 -20.85
N GLN A 355 2.31 -3.13 -22.00
CA GLN A 355 2.93 -3.45 -23.28
C GLN A 355 3.97 -2.41 -23.73
N ALA A 356 3.77 -1.13 -23.38
CA ALA A 356 4.72 -0.06 -23.66
C ALA A 356 5.94 -0.05 -22.72
N SER A 357 5.81 -0.69 -21.54
CA SER A 357 6.88 -0.79 -20.55
C SER A 357 8.04 -1.65 -21.04
N LYS A 358 9.27 -1.22 -20.74
CA LYS A 358 10.48 -2.00 -21.01
C LYS A 358 10.64 -3.22 -20.10
N TYR A 359 9.86 -3.29 -19.00
CA TYR A 359 9.98 -4.35 -18.01
C TYR A 359 8.78 -5.30 -17.97
N PHE A 360 7.55 -4.81 -18.24
CA PHE A 360 6.30 -5.52 -18.01
C PHE A 360 5.60 -6.01 -19.29
N GLY A 361 6.08 -5.61 -20.49
CA GLY A 361 5.58 -6.13 -21.77
C GLY A 361 5.83 -7.63 -21.92
N ASP A 362 5.32 -8.24 -23.00
CA ASP A 362 5.35 -9.71 -23.21
C ASP A 362 6.76 -10.32 -23.11
N ASP A 363 7.79 -9.60 -23.57
CA ASP A 363 9.19 -10.03 -23.47
C ASP A 363 9.92 -9.40 -22.27
N GLY A 364 9.21 -8.72 -21.40
CA GLY A 364 9.76 -7.99 -20.24
C GLY A 364 10.18 -8.93 -19.11
N VAL A 365 11.33 -8.65 -18.50
CA VAL A 365 11.90 -9.47 -17.39
C VAL A 365 10.98 -9.53 -16.17
N LEU A 366 10.08 -8.56 -15.99
CA LEU A 366 9.11 -8.50 -14.90
C LEU A 366 7.68 -8.91 -15.32
N ARG A 367 7.49 -9.40 -16.55
CA ARG A 367 6.18 -9.93 -17.01
C ARG A 367 5.59 -10.97 -16.05
N PRO A 368 6.36 -11.85 -15.40
CA PRO A 368 5.81 -12.80 -14.43
C PRO A 368 4.98 -12.15 -13.31
N PHE A 369 5.28 -10.91 -12.90
CA PHE A 369 4.48 -10.21 -11.90
C PHE A 369 3.08 -9.84 -12.39
N VAL A 370 2.96 -9.46 -13.67
CA VAL A 370 1.64 -9.20 -14.29
C VAL A 370 0.79 -10.47 -14.28
N GLU A 371 1.40 -11.61 -14.65
CA GLU A 371 0.72 -12.92 -14.65
C GLU A 371 0.33 -13.36 -13.23
N LEU A 372 1.21 -13.16 -12.25
CA LEU A 372 0.94 -13.49 -10.85
C LEU A 372 -0.18 -12.61 -10.28
N SER A 373 -0.14 -11.29 -10.55
CA SER A 373 -1.20 -10.37 -10.13
C SER A 373 -2.55 -10.76 -10.72
N GLN A 374 -2.64 -10.95 -12.03
CA GLN A 374 -3.89 -11.32 -12.71
C GLN A 374 -4.48 -12.64 -12.20
N LYS A 375 -3.63 -13.59 -11.78
CA LYS A 375 -4.07 -14.95 -11.42
C LYS A 375 -4.31 -15.14 -9.93
N TYR A 376 -3.53 -14.48 -9.07
CA TYR A 376 -3.45 -14.80 -7.65
C TYR A 376 -3.64 -13.61 -6.72
N ALA A 377 -3.69 -12.38 -7.23
CA ALA A 377 -3.86 -11.21 -6.37
C ALA A 377 -5.21 -11.24 -5.65
N VAL A 378 -5.18 -10.94 -4.37
CA VAL A 378 -6.35 -10.77 -3.52
C VAL A 378 -6.29 -9.41 -2.85
N LEU A 379 -7.40 -8.69 -2.89
CA LEU A 379 -7.51 -7.40 -2.22
C LEU A 379 -7.75 -7.61 -0.73
N ARG A 380 -7.23 -6.68 0.05
CA ARG A 380 -7.59 -6.52 1.46
C ARG A 380 -9.08 -6.19 1.58
N PRO A 381 -9.76 -6.45 2.73
CA PRO A 381 -11.20 -6.21 2.85
C PRO A 381 -11.63 -4.78 2.55
N GLU A 382 -12.62 -4.61 1.69
CA GLU A 382 -13.21 -3.32 1.35
C GLU A 382 -14.31 -2.93 2.36
N THR A 383 -13.89 -2.60 3.57
CA THR A 383 -14.77 -2.23 4.68
C THR A 383 -14.22 -1.05 5.47
N PRO A 384 -15.07 -0.15 5.99
CA PRO A 384 -14.61 0.90 6.90
C PRO A 384 -13.92 0.39 8.17
N ALA A 385 -14.17 -0.86 8.57
CA ALA A 385 -13.48 -1.51 9.67
C ALA A 385 -12.01 -1.85 9.37
N TYR A 386 -11.54 -1.71 8.13
CA TYR A 386 -10.24 -2.20 7.71
C TYR A 386 -9.07 -1.67 8.56
N ALA A 387 -9.08 -0.42 8.96
CA ALA A 387 -8.01 0.14 9.79
C ALA A 387 -7.84 -0.62 11.13
N VAL A 388 -8.93 -1.07 11.74
CA VAL A 388 -8.91 -1.90 12.95
C VAL A 388 -8.53 -3.34 12.61
N ILE A 389 -9.04 -3.89 11.52
CA ILE A 389 -8.67 -5.23 11.04
C ILE A 389 -7.16 -5.32 10.82
N SER A 390 -6.56 -4.34 10.12
CA SER A 390 -5.14 -4.28 9.82
C SER A 390 -4.28 -4.32 11.09
N THR A 391 -4.51 -3.39 12.01
CA THR A 391 -3.73 -3.30 13.26
C THR A 391 -3.93 -4.48 14.20
N THR A 392 -5.14 -5.04 14.23
CA THR A 392 -5.47 -6.22 15.04
C THR A 392 -4.81 -7.47 14.48
N PHE A 393 -4.84 -7.65 13.14
CA PHE A 393 -4.17 -8.76 12.48
C PHE A 393 -2.65 -8.70 12.66
N GLU A 394 -2.02 -7.53 12.47
CA GLU A 394 -0.60 -7.34 12.74
C GLU A 394 -0.25 -7.78 14.17
N THR A 395 -1.02 -7.30 15.15
CA THR A 395 -0.79 -7.63 16.55
C THR A 395 -0.93 -9.15 16.81
N ALA A 396 -1.98 -9.76 16.28
CA ALA A 396 -2.21 -11.19 16.43
C ALA A 396 -1.09 -12.02 15.77
N ALA A 397 -0.72 -11.71 14.54
CA ALA A 397 0.32 -12.41 13.80
C ALA A 397 1.71 -12.26 14.47
N LYS A 398 2.07 -11.10 15.00
CA LYS A 398 3.30 -10.88 15.78
C LYS A 398 3.31 -11.69 17.08
N ASN A 399 2.18 -11.80 17.77
CA ASN A 399 2.06 -12.64 18.97
C ASN A 399 2.21 -14.12 18.62
N ILE A 400 1.57 -14.58 17.53
CA ILE A 400 1.71 -15.96 17.02
C ILE A 400 3.16 -16.26 16.65
N MET A 401 3.79 -15.39 15.88
CA MET A 401 5.22 -15.47 15.54
C MET A 401 6.10 -15.63 16.79
N SER A 402 5.76 -14.94 17.87
CA SER A 402 6.48 -14.97 19.14
C SER A 402 6.14 -16.19 20.04
N GLY A 403 5.32 -17.12 19.56
CA GLY A 403 4.99 -18.37 20.28
C GLY A 403 3.74 -18.31 21.16
N ALA A 404 2.86 -17.31 20.98
CA ALA A 404 1.58 -17.26 21.70
C ALA A 404 0.64 -18.40 21.27
N ASP A 405 -0.35 -18.73 22.13
CA ASP A 405 -1.41 -19.67 21.78
C ASP A 405 -2.20 -19.19 20.57
N VAL A 406 -2.14 -19.92 19.47
CA VAL A 406 -2.70 -19.54 18.18
C VAL A 406 -4.21 -19.28 18.27
N LYS A 407 -4.97 -20.27 18.79
CA LYS A 407 -6.44 -20.17 18.84
C LYS A 407 -6.89 -19.00 19.73
N GLY A 408 -6.33 -18.90 20.94
CA GLY A 408 -6.68 -17.82 21.87
C GLY A 408 -6.32 -16.43 21.34
N THR A 409 -5.20 -16.31 20.60
CA THR A 409 -4.79 -15.04 19.97
C THR A 409 -5.75 -14.64 18.84
N LEU A 410 -6.17 -15.60 17.99
CA LEU A 410 -7.13 -15.34 16.92
C LEU A 410 -8.54 -15.06 17.45
N ASP A 411 -8.97 -15.74 18.53
CA ASP A 411 -10.26 -15.46 19.19
C ASP A 411 -10.32 -14.05 19.75
N GLN A 412 -9.21 -13.56 20.33
CA GLN A 412 -9.12 -12.18 20.82
C GLN A 412 -9.18 -11.18 19.66
N ALA A 413 -8.46 -11.45 18.57
CA ALA A 413 -8.49 -10.61 17.37
C ALA A 413 -9.91 -10.49 16.79
N VAL A 414 -10.64 -11.60 16.69
CA VAL A 414 -12.05 -11.61 16.28
C VAL A 414 -12.90 -10.75 17.22
N ALA A 415 -12.75 -10.94 18.54
CA ALA A 415 -13.53 -10.18 19.51
C ALA A 415 -13.30 -8.66 19.38
N ASP A 416 -12.06 -8.23 19.13
CA ASP A 416 -11.71 -6.82 18.98
C ASP A 416 -12.28 -6.22 17.66
N ILE A 417 -12.19 -6.97 16.55
CA ILE A 417 -12.75 -6.56 15.25
C ILE A 417 -14.27 -6.47 15.33
N ASP A 418 -14.94 -7.51 15.83
CA ASP A 418 -16.40 -7.57 15.91
C ASP A 418 -16.96 -6.51 16.86
N ALA A 419 -16.26 -6.20 17.96
CA ALA A 419 -16.62 -5.11 18.87
C ALA A 419 -16.52 -3.75 18.18
N ASN A 420 -15.52 -3.52 17.33
CA ASN A 420 -15.40 -2.29 16.54
C ASN A 420 -16.56 -2.18 15.52
N ILE A 421 -16.85 -3.24 14.76
CA ILE A 421 -17.94 -3.27 13.79
C ILE A 421 -19.28 -2.98 14.50
N ALA A 422 -19.55 -3.65 15.62
CA ALA A 422 -20.77 -3.45 16.40
C ALA A 422 -20.88 -2.04 16.96
N SER A 423 -19.78 -1.41 17.41
CA SER A 423 -19.79 -0.05 17.95
C SER A 423 -20.05 1.03 16.88
N ASN A 424 -19.90 0.69 15.61
CA ASN A 424 -20.17 1.54 14.45
C ASN A 424 -21.42 1.10 13.66
N ASP A 425 -22.36 0.40 14.32
CA ASP A 425 -23.64 -0.03 13.71
C ASP A 425 -23.43 -0.84 12.40
N GLY A 426 -22.36 -1.66 12.33
CA GLY A 426 -22.01 -2.45 11.15
C GLY A 426 -21.52 -1.63 9.96
N TYR A 427 -21.15 -0.38 10.15
CA TYR A 427 -20.70 0.54 9.09
C TYR A 427 -21.68 0.66 7.90
N GLY A 428 -22.97 0.38 8.12
CA GLY A 428 -24.01 0.43 7.09
C GLY A 428 -24.20 -0.89 6.33
N PHE A 429 -23.39 -1.91 6.55
CA PHE A 429 -23.65 -3.27 6.06
C PHE A 429 -24.84 -3.90 6.79
N GLN A 430 -25.64 -4.76 6.10
CA GLN A 430 -26.87 -5.39 6.64
C GLN A 430 -26.86 -6.90 6.39
#